data_67846ee7fa8ca84115a965f68cf1b258
#
_entry.id   67846ee7fa8ca84115a965f68cf1b258
#
_cell.length_a   1.000
_cell.length_b   1.000
_cell.length_c   1.000
_cell.angle_alpha   90.00
_cell.angle_beta   90.00
_cell.angle_gamma   90.00
#
_symmetry.space_group_name_H-M   'P 1'
#
loop_
_entity.id
_entity.type
_entity.pdbx_description
1 polymer ?
#
loop_
_entity_poly.entity_id
_entity_poly.type
_entity_poly.pdbx_seq_one_letter_code
_entity_poly.pdbx_strand_id
1 'polypeptide(L)'
;ADRTRLCAQTRRVDAMKGFDSRWKDFPDYIYGVTKEIWEDRNIASLNHYYADDIHVLSPASFVKGNQGVSGATMATLNEFPDGKALGEDVIWCDASNGGMLSSQRLLSTATYLGDGVYSEATRKSACYRILADCHAINNQINDEWLLRDQGAVVRQMRRDAKQFASDLIEREGGSNACVKPIPPEIDEHGPYTGHGNDDAWGMKYAGILSDVIEAQLSVIPQEYNRGVTGFYPGGQELMCM
;
A
#
# COMPACT_ATOMS: atom_id res chain seq x y z
N ALA A 1 -14.40 -33.41 4.12
CA ALA A 1 -14.94 -32.05 3.99
C ALA A 1 -14.32 -31.42 2.77
N ASP A 2 -15.16 -31.15 1.80
CA ASP A 2 -14.83 -30.78 0.42
C ASP A 2 -14.19 -29.39 0.37
N ARG A 3 -12.87 -29.33 0.13
CA ARG A 3 -12.09 -28.11 -0.05
C ARG A 3 -12.44 -27.34 -1.33
N THR A 4 -13.26 -27.91 -2.20
CA THR A 4 -13.64 -27.36 -3.50
C THR A 4 -14.78 -26.33 -3.40
N ARG A 5 -15.42 -26.18 -2.23
CA ARG A 5 -16.57 -25.27 -2.07
C ARG A 5 -16.21 -23.87 -1.55
N LEU A 6 -14.99 -23.61 -1.11
CA LEU A 6 -14.58 -22.27 -0.66
C LEU A 6 -14.06 -21.36 -1.79
N CYS A 7 -13.77 -21.88 -2.98
CA CYS A 7 -13.30 -21.10 -4.12
C CYS A 7 -14.31 -20.88 -5.24
N ALA A 8 -15.56 -21.29 -5.08
CA ALA A 8 -16.55 -21.26 -6.15
C ALA A 8 -17.81 -20.43 -5.82
N GLN A 9 -17.66 -19.31 -5.13
CA GLN A 9 -18.53 -18.18 -5.38
C GLN A 9 -17.85 -17.30 -6.44
N THR A 10 -17.82 -17.80 -7.67
CA THR A 10 -17.86 -16.91 -8.83
C THR A 10 -19.17 -16.13 -8.73
N ARG A 11 -19.18 -15.04 -7.92
CA ARG A 11 -20.09 -13.94 -8.23
C ARG A 11 -19.80 -13.63 -9.68
N ARG A 12 -20.79 -13.78 -10.57
CA ARG A 12 -20.79 -13.07 -11.83
C ARG A 12 -20.49 -11.64 -11.43
N VAL A 13 -19.32 -11.19 -11.82
CA VAL A 13 -18.94 -9.78 -11.69
C VAL A 13 -19.98 -9.09 -12.58
N ASP A 14 -20.98 -8.47 -11.98
CA ASP A 14 -21.75 -7.46 -12.68
C ASP A 14 -20.70 -6.50 -13.20
N ALA A 15 -20.72 -6.26 -14.53
CA ALA A 15 -19.67 -5.49 -15.19
C ALA A 15 -19.42 -4.24 -14.34
N MET A 16 -18.16 -4.01 -13.93
CA MET A 16 -17.77 -2.94 -13.00
C MET A 16 -18.39 -1.62 -13.45
N LYS A 17 -19.45 -1.22 -12.77
CA LYS A 17 -20.26 -0.08 -13.20
C LYS A 17 -19.44 1.21 -13.09
N GLY A 18 -19.31 1.93 -14.19
CA GLY A 18 -18.56 3.17 -14.25
C GLY A 18 -17.06 3.02 -14.53
N PHE A 19 -16.54 1.79 -14.61
CA PHE A 19 -15.16 1.55 -15.02
C PHE A 19 -15.05 1.32 -16.54
N ASP A 20 -13.87 1.58 -17.09
CA ASP A 20 -13.58 1.35 -18.50
C ASP A 20 -13.79 -0.12 -18.86
N SER A 21 -14.44 -0.37 -19.99
CA SER A 21 -14.74 -1.72 -20.48
C SER A 21 -13.50 -2.55 -20.83
N ARG A 22 -12.31 -1.96 -20.87
CA ARG A 22 -11.05 -2.65 -21.07
C ARG A 22 -10.65 -3.51 -19.87
N TRP A 23 -11.16 -3.18 -18.67
CA TRP A 23 -10.88 -3.91 -17.46
C TRP A 23 -11.81 -5.11 -17.31
N LYS A 24 -11.21 -6.27 -17.16
CA LYS A 24 -11.92 -7.53 -17.01
C LYS A 24 -12.64 -7.65 -15.67
N ASP A 25 -11.96 -7.21 -14.63
CA ASP A 25 -12.40 -7.22 -13.23
C ASP A 25 -11.61 -6.18 -12.43
N PHE A 26 -11.94 -6.01 -11.14
CA PHE A 26 -11.29 -5.00 -10.33
C PHE A 26 -9.79 -5.27 -10.06
N PRO A 27 -9.34 -6.51 -9.80
CA PRO A 27 -7.90 -6.81 -9.81
C PRO A 27 -7.18 -6.41 -11.09
N ASP A 28 -7.77 -6.64 -12.26
CA ASP A 28 -7.20 -6.24 -13.55
C ASP A 28 -7.06 -4.71 -13.66
N TYR A 29 -8.06 -3.96 -13.16
CA TYR A 29 -7.98 -2.50 -13.04
C TYR A 29 -6.80 -2.07 -12.15
N ILE A 30 -6.70 -2.62 -10.94
CA ILE A 30 -5.65 -2.25 -9.96
C ILE A 30 -4.26 -2.57 -10.50
N TYR A 31 -4.04 -3.78 -11.04
CA TYR A 31 -2.76 -4.15 -11.64
C TYR A 31 -2.45 -3.33 -12.89
N GLY A 32 -3.44 -3.08 -13.73
CA GLY A 32 -3.27 -2.33 -14.96
C GLY A 32 -2.89 -0.88 -14.71
N VAL A 33 -3.57 -0.19 -13.79
CA VAL A 33 -3.23 1.17 -13.37
C VAL A 33 -1.82 1.23 -12.78
N THR A 34 -1.49 0.30 -11.89
CA THR A 34 -0.14 0.21 -11.30
C THR A 34 0.92 0.02 -12.37
N LYS A 35 0.69 -0.88 -13.33
CA LYS A 35 1.61 -1.14 -14.43
C LYS A 35 1.81 0.10 -15.32
N GLU A 36 0.73 0.76 -15.72
CA GLU A 36 0.82 1.96 -16.57
C GLU A 36 1.68 3.04 -15.93
N ILE A 37 1.51 3.28 -14.63
CA ILE A 37 2.25 4.32 -13.91
C ILE A 37 3.71 3.92 -13.70
N TRP A 38 3.93 2.72 -13.12
CA TRP A 38 5.23 2.33 -12.58
C TRP A 38 6.12 1.56 -13.53
N GLU A 39 5.57 0.88 -14.53
CA GLU A 39 6.35 0.12 -15.52
C GLU A 39 6.38 0.83 -16.88
N ASP A 40 5.22 1.27 -17.36
CA ASP A 40 5.12 1.94 -18.66
C ASP A 40 5.48 3.44 -18.57
N ARG A 41 5.67 3.98 -17.34
CA ARG A 41 6.03 5.39 -17.08
C ARG A 41 5.00 6.40 -17.61
N ASN A 42 3.77 5.99 -17.76
CA ASN A 42 2.70 6.87 -18.21
C ASN A 42 2.16 7.71 -17.03
N ILE A 43 2.96 8.70 -16.59
CA ILE A 43 2.57 9.55 -15.44
C ILE A 43 1.30 10.35 -15.75
N ALA A 44 1.04 10.66 -17.01
CA ALA A 44 -0.17 11.38 -17.42
C ALA A 44 -1.45 10.58 -17.10
N SER A 45 -1.38 9.25 -17.01
CA SER A 45 -2.52 8.41 -16.63
C SER A 45 -3.01 8.65 -15.20
N LEU A 46 -2.17 9.23 -14.32
CA LEU A 46 -2.59 9.65 -12.98
C LEU A 46 -3.78 10.63 -13.03
N ASN A 47 -3.80 11.56 -14.00
CA ASN A 47 -4.93 12.47 -14.14
C ASN A 47 -6.23 11.78 -14.60
N HIS A 48 -6.13 10.57 -15.13
CA HIS A 48 -7.29 9.78 -15.55
C HIS A 48 -7.80 8.87 -14.44
N TYR A 49 -6.86 8.23 -13.70
CA TYR A 49 -7.22 7.21 -12.71
C TYR A 49 -7.28 7.72 -11.28
N TYR A 50 -6.74 8.88 -10.98
CA TYR A 50 -6.76 9.47 -9.64
C TYR A 50 -7.68 10.68 -9.64
N ALA A 51 -8.63 10.70 -8.73
CA ALA A 51 -9.55 11.82 -8.58
C ALA A 51 -8.80 13.14 -8.32
N ASP A 52 -9.36 14.25 -8.78
CA ASP A 52 -8.74 15.58 -8.62
C ASP A 52 -8.51 15.94 -7.15
N ASP A 53 -9.35 15.45 -6.26
CA ASP A 53 -9.36 15.70 -4.82
C ASP A 53 -8.91 14.48 -3.99
N ILE A 54 -8.28 13.49 -4.61
CA ILE A 54 -7.83 12.27 -3.92
C ILE A 54 -7.03 12.58 -2.65
N HIS A 55 -7.23 11.75 -1.64
CA HIS A 55 -6.41 11.71 -0.44
C HIS A 55 -5.50 10.48 -0.49
N VAL A 56 -4.18 10.70 -0.33
CA VAL A 56 -3.20 9.63 -0.17
C VAL A 56 -2.51 9.78 1.16
N LEU A 57 -2.75 8.82 2.05
CA LEU A 57 -2.17 8.79 3.37
C LEU A 57 -1.01 7.78 3.42
N SER A 58 0.04 8.17 4.10
CA SER A 58 1.16 7.29 4.46
C SER A 58 1.60 7.60 5.89
N PRO A 59 2.44 6.78 6.53
CA PRO A 59 2.84 7.04 7.92
C PRO A 59 3.47 8.41 8.18
N ALA A 60 4.02 9.06 7.16
CA ALA A 60 4.73 10.32 7.30
C ALA A 60 4.28 11.40 6.30
N SER A 61 3.21 11.17 5.55
CA SER A 61 2.73 12.17 4.58
C SER A 61 1.24 12.03 4.33
N PHE A 62 0.60 13.17 4.12
CA PHE A 62 -0.75 13.28 3.63
C PHE A 62 -0.74 14.14 2.37
N VAL A 63 -1.02 13.51 1.23
CA VAL A 63 -1.03 14.16 -0.08
C VAL A 63 -2.47 14.35 -0.52
N LYS A 64 -2.84 15.59 -0.85
CA LYS A 64 -4.16 15.92 -1.40
C LYS A 64 -4.03 16.25 -2.89
N GLY A 65 -4.96 15.70 -3.67
CA GLY A 65 -5.12 15.96 -5.07
C GLY A 65 -4.12 15.21 -5.97
N ASN A 66 -4.58 14.89 -7.18
CA ASN A 66 -3.81 14.11 -8.16
C ASN A 66 -2.51 14.78 -8.61
N GLN A 67 -2.43 16.12 -8.56
CA GLN A 67 -1.19 16.86 -8.85
C GLN A 67 -0.11 16.60 -7.79
N GLY A 68 -0.51 16.52 -6.51
CA GLY A 68 0.38 16.13 -5.42
C GLY A 68 0.88 14.70 -5.59
N VAL A 69 -0.01 13.77 -5.95
CA VAL A 69 0.34 12.38 -6.25
C VAL A 69 1.32 12.29 -7.42
N SER A 70 1.07 13.04 -8.50
CA SER A 70 1.96 13.11 -9.66
C SER A 70 3.36 13.61 -9.26
N GLY A 71 3.44 14.65 -8.44
CA GLY A 71 4.71 15.17 -7.92
C GLY A 71 5.46 14.13 -7.08
N ALA A 72 4.79 13.45 -6.15
CA ALA A 72 5.38 12.39 -5.32
C ALA A 72 5.85 11.18 -6.16
N THR A 73 5.07 10.81 -7.18
CA THR A 73 5.44 9.75 -8.12
C THR A 73 6.68 10.10 -8.92
N MET A 74 6.75 11.32 -9.46
CA MET A 74 7.93 11.80 -10.19
C MET A 74 9.17 11.85 -9.30
N ALA A 75 9.04 12.28 -8.05
CA ALA A 75 10.16 12.28 -7.09
C ALA A 75 10.68 10.84 -6.86
N THR A 76 9.78 9.88 -6.65
CA THR A 76 10.16 8.47 -6.50
C THR A 76 10.84 7.93 -7.76
N LEU A 77 10.35 8.26 -8.95
CA LEU A 77 10.95 7.83 -10.21
C LEU A 77 12.29 8.53 -10.52
N ASN A 78 12.51 9.72 -9.99
CA ASN A 78 13.84 10.34 -10.05
C ASN A 78 14.86 9.59 -9.20
N GLU A 79 14.49 9.16 -8.01
CA GLU A 79 15.35 8.36 -7.14
C GLU A 79 15.58 6.93 -7.67
N PHE A 80 14.54 6.32 -8.24
CA PHE A 80 14.49 4.93 -8.70
C PHE A 80 13.98 4.84 -10.15
N PRO A 81 14.73 5.32 -11.15
CA PRO A 81 14.23 5.41 -12.54
C PRO A 81 13.97 4.04 -13.19
N ASP A 82 14.63 2.99 -12.71
CA ASP A 82 14.44 1.61 -13.16
C ASP A 82 13.43 0.82 -12.29
N GLY A 83 12.80 1.49 -11.33
CA GLY A 83 11.88 0.88 -10.37
C GLY A 83 10.74 0.13 -11.04
N LYS A 84 10.42 -1.06 -10.53
CA LYS A 84 9.27 -1.87 -10.91
C LYS A 84 8.40 -2.14 -9.70
N ALA A 85 7.10 -2.20 -9.90
CA ALA A 85 6.12 -2.52 -8.88
C ALA A 85 5.34 -3.78 -9.32
N LEU A 86 5.83 -4.94 -8.90
CA LEU A 86 5.25 -6.24 -9.27
C LEU A 86 4.12 -6.59 -8.30
N GLY A 87 2.92 -6.77 -8.81
CA GLY A 87 1.77 -7.22 -8.02
C GLY A 87 1.96 -8.65 -7.53
N GLU A 88 1.93 -8.85 -6.20
CA GLU A 88 1.96 -10.19 -5.60
C GLU A 88 0.54 -10.70 -5.32
N ASP A 89 -0.36 -9.81 -4.86
CA ASP A 89 -1.73 -10.18 -4.48
C ASP A 89 -2.63 -8.95 -4.43
N VAL A 90 -3.94 -9.15 -4.70
CA VAL A 90 -5.01 -8.16 -4.51
C VAL A 90 -6.18 -8.80 -3.81
N ILE A 91 -6.53 -8.29 -2.65
CA ILE A 91 -7.78 -8.61 -1.95
C ILE A 91 -8.75 -7.47 -2.24
N TRP A 92 -10.02 -7.77 -2.51
CA TRP A 92 -10.98 -6.74 -2.87
C TRP A 92 -12.42 -7.09 -2.48
N CYS A 93 -13.25 -6.06 -2.37
CA CYS A 93 -14.68 -6.21 -2.15
C CYS A 93 -15.45 -4.99 -2.67
N ASP A 94 -16.77 -5.13 -2.80
CA ASP A 94 -17.67 -4.02 -3.08
C ASP A 94 -17.74 -3.08 -1.87
N ALA A 95 -17.74 -1.76 -2.12
CA ALA A 95 -18.06 -0.76 -1.12
C ALA A 95 -19.57 -0.44 -1.13
N SER A 96 -20.10 -0.02 0.02
CA SER A 96 -21.53 0.23 0.19
C SER A 96 -22.10 1.36 -0.69
N ASN A 97 -21.23 2.24 -1.20
CA ASN A 97 -21.58 3.40 -2.04
C ASN A 97 -21.54 3.10 -3.56
N GLY A 98 -21.36 1.85 -3.95
CA GLY A 98 -21.20 1.42 -5.33
C GLY A 98 -19.76 1.54 -5.87
N GLY A 99 -18.82 1.91 -5.02
CA GLY A 99 -17.38 1.82 -5.29
C GLY A 99 -16.82 0.44 -4.98
N MET A 100 -15.51 0.32 -5.10
CA MET A 100 -14.74 -0.89 -4.87
C MET A 100 -13.61 -0.59 -3.89
N LEU A 101 -13.33 -1.52 -3.00
CA LEU A 101 -12.19 -1.48 -2.08
C LEU A 101 -11.17 -2.53 -2.48
N SER A 102 -9.89 -2.19 -2.42
CA SER A 102 -8.80 -3.15 -2.57
C SER A 102 -7.70 -2.95 -1.56
N SER A 103 -7.02 -4.05 -1.23
CA SER A 103 -5.70 -4.05 -0.59
C SER A 103 -4.75 -4.78 -1.52
N GLN A 104 -3.75 -4.07 -2.01
CA GLN A 104 -2.76 -4.59 -2.96
C GLN A 104 -1.41 -4.76 -2.27
N ARG A 105 -0.81 -5.93 -2.43
CA ARG A 105 0.58 -6.18 -2.05
C ARG A 105 1.49 -6.17 -3.27
N LEU A 106 2.54 -5.36 -3.22
CA LEU A 106 3.50 -5.18 -4.29
C LEU A 106 4.90 -5.52 -3.82
N LEU A 107 5.69 -6.15 -4.69
CA LEU A 107 7.13 -6.25 -4.56
C LEU A 107 7.78 -5.20 -5.46
N SER A 108 8.47 -4.24 -4.87
CA SER A 108 9.23 -3.23 -5.61
C SER A 108 10.70 -3.65 -5.71
N THR A 109 11.25 -3.56 -6.91
CA THR A 109 12.68 -3.75 -7.17
C THR A 109 13.20 -2.54 -7.92
N ALA A 110 14.32 -1.98 -7.48
CA ALA A 110 14.85 -0.74 -8.03
C ALA A 110 16.34 -0.59 -7.74
N THR A 111 17.00 0.32 -8.46
CA THR A 111 18.34 0.80 -8.15
C THR A 111 18.28 2.26 -7.76
N TYR A 112 18.90 2.63 -6.63
CA TYR A 112 18.93 4.01 -6.18
C TYR A 112 19.94 4.82 -7.00
N LEU A 113 19.47 5.50 -8.03
CA LEU A 113 20.26 6.18 -9.06
C LEU A 113 20.16 7.70 -9.00
N GLY A 114 19.13 8.26 -8.40
CA GLY A 114 18.92 9.69 -8.23
C GLY A 114 19.06 10.11 -6.77
N ASP A 115 19.52 11.32 -6.53
CA ASP A 115 19.55 11.91 -5.19
C ASP A 115 18.13 12.20 -4.72
N GLY A 116 17.87 11.99 -3.43
CA GLY A 116 16.54 12.19 -2.88
C GLY A 116 16.46 11.96 -1.36
N VAL A 117 15.37 11.38 -0.90
CA VAL A 117 15.11 11.19 0.53
C VAL A 117 16.19 10.36 1.22
N TYR A 118 16.78 9.40 0.51
CA TYR A 118 17.89 8.57 1.02
C TYR A 118 19.27 9.21 0.83
N SER A 119 19.37 10.50 0.55
CA SER A 119 20.58 11.31 0.27
C SER A 119 21.15 11.08 -1.13
N GLU A 120 22.49 11.06 -1.26
CA GLU A 120 23.16 10.87 -2.56
C GLU A 120 22.94 9.46 -3.11
N ALA A 121 22.87 9.35 -4.43
CA ALA A 121 22.68 8.11 -5.16
C ALA A 121 23.78 7.09 -4.86
N THR A 122 23.40 5.95 -4.35
CA THR A 122 24.33 4.87 -3.94
C THR A 122 24.61 3.86 -5.02
N ARG A 123 23.81 3.82 -6.08
CA ARG A 123 23.79 2.77 -7.13
C ARG A 123 23.54 1.37 -6.59
N LYS A 124 22.99 1.25 -5.38
CA LYS A 124 22.63 -0.03 -4.77
C LYS A 124 21.23 -0.42 -5.16
N SER A 125 21.02 -1.71 -5.36
CA SER A 125 19.68 -2.27 -5.57
C SER A 125 18.92 -2.31 -4.26
N ALA A 126 17.61 -2.08 -4.34
CA ALA A 126 16.65 -2.25 -3.27
C ALA A 126 15.53 -3.18 -3.73
N CYS A 127 15.08 -4.02 -2.79
CA CYS A 127 13.91 -4.86 -2.96
C CYS A 127 13.07 -4.72 -1.70
N TYR A 128 11.83 -4.24 -1.83
CA TYR A 128 10.97 -3.95 -0.68
C TYR A 128 9.50 -4.10 -1.03
N ARG A 129 8.66 -4.28 -0.01
CA ARG A 129 7.22 -4.40 -0.20
C ARG A 129 6.50 -3.08 -0.01
N ILE A 130 5.38 -2.99 -0.71
CA ILE A 130 4.43 -1.89 -0.63
C ILE A 130 3.06 -2.51 -0.39
N LEU A 131 2.28 -1.91 0.49
CA LEU A 131 0.85 -2.14 0.62
C LEU A 131 0.12 -0.87 0.19
N ALA A 132 -0.88 -1.03 -0.66
CA ALA A 132 -1.72 0.06 -1.12
C ALA A 132 -3.19 -0.35 -0.96
N ASP A 133 -3.89 0.32 -0.07
CA ASP A 133 -5.33 0.14 0.14
C ASP A 133 -6.04 1.27 -0.58
N CYS A 134 -6.93 0.94 -1.52
CA CYS A 134 -7.58 1.92 -2.37
C CYS A 134 -9.10 1.80 -2.29
N HIS A 135 -9.78 2.94 -2.33
CA HIS A 135 -11.17 3.04 -2.74
C HIS A 135 -11.25 3.62 -4.14
N ALA A 136 -11.99 2.96 -5.03
CA ALA A 136 -12.17 3.41 -6.39
C ALA A 136 -13.66 3.38 -6.80
N ILE A 137 -14.08 4.39 -7.54
CA ILE A 137 -15.43 4.52 -8.10
C ILE A 137 -15.37 5.28 -9.43
N ASN A 138 -16.21 4.91 -10.38
CA ASN A 138 -16.27 5.56 -11.70
C ASN A 138 -14.90 5.65 -12.39
N ASN A 139 -14.13 4.56 -12.35
CA ASN A 139 -12.80 4.45 -12.94
C ASN A 139 -11.71 5.33 -12.28
N GLN A 140 -11.97 5.90 -11.11
CA GLN A 140 -11.03 6.74 -10.38
C GLN A 140 -10.79 6.25 -8.96
N ILE A 141 -9.54 6.23 -8.54
CA ILE A 141 -9.10 6.05 -7.16
C ILE A 141 -9.25 7.41 -6.48
N ASN A 142 -10.02 7.48 -5.41
CA ASN A 142 -10.33 8.73 -4.70
C ASN A 142 -9.91 8.72 -3.23
N ASP A 143 -9.40 7.59 -2.75
CA ASP A 143 -8.79 7.45 -1.43
C ASP A 143 -7.73 6.34 -1.47
N GLU A 144 -6.58 6.58 -0.87
CA GLU A 144 -5.49 5.61 -0.84
C GLU A 144 -4.71 5.67 0.47
N TRP A 145 -4.49 4.50 1.07
CA TRP A 145 -3.50 4.30 2.12
C TRP A 145 -2.28 3.60 1.56
N LEU A 146 -1.10 4.19 1.73
CA LEU A 146 0.13 3.71 1.12
C LEU A 146 1.20 3.46 2.17
N LEU A 147 1.60 2.21 2.33
CA LEU A 147 2.67 1.79 3.22
C LEU A 147 3.84 1.24 2.41
N ARG A 148 5.01 1.87 2.52
CA ARG A 148 6.26 1.40 1.91
C ARG A 148 7.25 0.99 2.98
N ASP A 149 7.93 -0.16 2.81
CA ASP A 149 8.99 -0.58 3.72
C ASP A 149 10.28 0.22 3.50
N GLN A 150 10.25 1.48 3.95
CA GLN A 150 11.42 2.38 3.88
C GLN A 150 12.60 1.83 4.71
N GLY A 151 12.31 1.12 5.80
CA GLY A 151 13.32 0.50 6.63
C GLY A 151 14.14 -0.55 5.88
N ALA A 152 13.49 -1.34 5.01
CA ALA A 152 14.19 -2.28 4.14
C ALA A 152 15.11 -1.55 3.15
N VAL A 153 14.64 -0.46 2.54
CA VAL A 153 15.46 0.36 1.62
C VAL A 153 16.70 0.90 2.34
N VAL A 154 16.52 1.55 3.49
CA VAL A 154 17.63 2.12 4.30
C VAL A 154 18.70 1.08 4.61
N ARG A 155 18.30 -0.13 5.07
CA ARG A 155 19.24 -1.21 5.38
C ARG A 155 19.97 -1.72 4.15
N GLN A 156 19.29 -1.88 3.03
CA GLN A 156 19.88 -2.32 1.76
C GLN A 156 20.85 -1.27 1.20
N MET A 157 20.62 0.02 1.49
CA MET A 157 21.58 1.08 1.25
C MET A 157 22.80 1.01 2.22
N ARG A 158 22.82 0.04 3.15
CA ARG A 158 23.83 -0.15 4.21
C ARG A 158 23.94 1.05 5.15
N ARG A 159 22.80 1.64 5.50
CA ARG A 159 22.68 2.73 6.48
C ARG A 159 22.10 2.19 7.78
N ASP A 160 22.55 2.73 8.89
CA ASP A 160 21.90 2.52 10.18
C ASP A 160 20.56 3.30 10.20
N ALA A 161 19.47 2.63 10.58
CA ALA A 161 18.14 3.21 10.52
C ALA A 161 17.96 4.38 11.52
N LYS A 162 18.60 4.31 12.69
CA LYS A 162 18.52 5.39 13.70
C LYS A 162 19.30 6.60 13.24
N GLN A 163 20.53 6.39 12.72
CA GLN A 163 21.32 7.47 12.18
C GLN A 163 20.63 8.12 11.00
N PHE A 164 20.07 7.32 10.07
CA PHE A 164 19.28 7.85 8.95
C PHE A 164 18.12 8.73 9.41
N ALA A 165 17.35 8.28 10.43
CA ALA A 165 16.25 9.05 10.97
C ALA A 165 16.73 10.37 11.62
N SER A 166 17.86 10.34 12.35
CA SER A 166 18.45 11.56 12.92
C SER A 166 18.89 12.54 11.83
N ASP A 167 19.59 12.06 10.80
CA ASP A 167 20.04 12.86 9.68
C ASP A 167 18.87 13.48 8.90
N LEU A 168 17.77 12.71 8.77
CA LEU A 168 16.54 13.19 8.13
C LEU A 168 15.91 14.33 8.93
N ILE A 169 15.76 14.14 10.24
CA ILE A 169 15.24 15.17 11.17
C ILE A 169 16.09 16.46 11.08
N GLU A 170 17.40 16.34 11.05
CA GLU A 170 18.30 17.50 10.93
C GLU A 170 18.11 18.21 9.59
N ARG A 171 18.03 17.47 8.48
CA ARG A 171 17.79 18.04 7.13
C ARG A 171 16.46 18.76 7.01
N GLU A 172 15.45 18.31 7.76
CA GLU A 172 14.12 18.92 7.80
C GLU A 172 14.01 20.10 8.79
N GLY A 173 15.12 20.55 9.38
CA GLY A 173 15.17 21.71 10.26
C GLY A 173 15.09 21.39 11.76
N GLY A 174 15.32 20.13 12.13
CA GLY A 174 15.35 19.68 13.52
C GLY A 174 13.99 19.18 14.05
N SER A 175 13.99 18.70 15.27
CA SER A 175 12.83 18.04 15.89
C SER A 175 11.54 18.87 15.95
N ASN A 176 11.62 20.20 15.88
CA ASN A 176 10.45 21.06 15.89
C ASN A 176 9.86 21.33 14.51
N ALA A 177 10.66 21.21 13.45
CA ALA A 177 10.31 21.54 12.07
C ALA A 177 10.11 20.29 11.20
N CYS A 178 10.71 19.17 11.55
CA CYS A 178 10.64 17.94 10.75
C CYS A 178 9.20 17.41 10.63
N VAL A 179 8.96 16.68 9.56
CA VAL A 179 7.70 15.96 9.33
C VAL A 179 7.41 15.06 10.54
N LYS A 180 6.19 15.12 11.04
CA LYS A 180 5.73 14.27 12.14
C LYS A 180 4.92 13.09 11.58
N PRO A 181 4.90 11.95 12.29
CA PRO A 181 3.92 10.92 12.02
C PRO A 181 2.51 11.51 12.02
N ILE A 182 1.67 11.07 11.11
CA ILE A 182 0.28 11.51 11.03
C ILE A 182 -0.47 10.97 12.25
N PRO A 183 -1.00 11.82 13.15
CA PRO A 183 -1.81 11.35 14.26
C PRO A 183 -3.20 10.94 13.76
N PRO A 184 -3.86 9.97 14.42
CA PRO A 184 -5.18 9.49 14.01
C PRO A 184 -6.24 10.59 13.89
N GLU A 185 -6.08 11.68 14.64
CA GLU A 185 -7.04 12.79 14.68
C GLU A 185 -7.09 13.62 13.41
N ILE A 186 -6.07 13.54 12.54
CA ILE A 186 -6.07 14.23 11.24
C ILE A 186 -6.44 13.30 10.09
N ASP A 187 -6.76 12.04 10.40
CA ASP A 187 -7.34 11.14 9.43
C ASP A 187 -8.73 11.63 9.03
N GLU A 188 -8.94 11.85 7.76
CA GLU A 188 -10.26 12.19 7.22
C GLU A 188 -10.97 10.88 6.88
N HIS A 189 -12.25 10.78 7.26
CA HIS A 189 -13.05 9.63 6.86
C HIS A 189 -13.02 9.48 5.34
N GLY A 190 -12.65 8.29 4.86
CA GLY A 190 -12.72 7.95 3.47
C GLY A 190 -14.16 8.04 2.93
N PRO A 191 -14.33 8.04 1.61
CA PRO A 191 -15.65 8.20 0.97
C PRO A 191 -16.52 6.94 1.09
N TYR A 192 -16.20 6.03 1.95
CA TYR A 192 -16.88 4.73 2.16
C TYR A 192 -17.18 4.50 3.63
N THR A 193 -18.18 3.65 3.87
CA THR A 193 -18.50 3.17 5.23
C THR A 193 -18.02 1.74 5.35
N GLY A 194 -17.07 1.48 6.26
CA GLY A 194 -16.58 0.14 6.54
C GLY A 194 -17.62 -0.64 7.33
N HIS A 195 -18.20 -1.67 6.73
CA HIS A 195 -19.08 -2.63 7.41
C HIS A 195 -18.42 -4.02 7.57
N GLY A 196 -17.17 -4.16 7.14
CA GLY A 196 -16.43 -5.42 7.22
C GLY A 196 -16.30 -5.98 8.65
N ASN A 197 -16.31 -5.09 9.64
CA ASN A 197 -16.21 -5.45 11.04
C ASN A 197 -17.55 -5.95 11.63
N ASP A 198 -18.67 -5.77 10.95
CA ASP A 198 -19.97 -6.27 11.36
C ASP A 198 -20.16 -7.76 10.98
N ASP A 199 -19.32 -8.28 10.08
CA ASP A 199 -19.26 -9.69 9.75
C ASP A 199 -18.52 -10.49 10.83
N ALA A 200 -19.00 -11.70 11.10
CA ALA A 200 -18.42 -12.57 12.13
C ALA A 200 -16.92 -12.87 11.91
N TRP A 201 -16.48 -12.96 10.64
CA TRP A 201 -15.08 -13.17 10.30
C TRP A 201 -14.25 -11.90 10.48
N GLY A 202 -14.80 -10.73 10.12
CA GLY A 202 -14.17 -9.44 10.34
C GLY A 202 -13.95 -9.17 11.83
N MET A 203 -14.98 -9.42 12.66
CA MET A 203 -14.87 -9.29 14.12
C MET A 203 -13.86 -10.28 14.71
N LYS A 204 -13.86 -11.52 14.25
CA LYS A 204 -12.87 -12.51 14.69
C LYS A 204 -11.45 -12.06 14.34
N TYR A 205 -11.23 -11.59 13.13
CA TYR A 205 -9.91 -11.14 12.69
C TYR A 205 -9.43 -9.91 13.45
N ALA A 206 -10.31 -8.94 13.70
CA ALA A 206 -10.00 -7.79 14.54
C ALA A 206 -9.58 -8.21 15.98
N GLY A 207 -10.26 -9.20 16.56
CA GLY A 207 -9.88 -9.79 17.85
C GLY A 207 -8.49 -10.42 17.81
N ILE A 208 -8.18 -11.21 16.79
CA ILE A 208 -6.84 -11.81 16.58
C ILE A 208 -5.75 -10.73 16.51
N LEU A 209 -5.99 -9.67 15.76
CA LEU A 209 -5.02 -8.55 15.65
C LEU A 209 -4.83 -7.84 16.99
N SER A 210 -5.92 -7.60 17.74
CA SER A 210 -5.86 -7.02 19.08
C SER A 210 -5.01 -7.89 20.02
N ASP A 211 -5.25 -9.19 20.04
CA ASP A 211 -4.48 -10.13 20.85
C ASP A 211 -2.98 -10.11 20.51
N VAL A 212 -2.64 -10.06 19.23
CA VAL A 212 -1.24 -9.95 18.79
C VAL A 212 -0.62 -8.63 19.24
N ILE A 213 -1.34 -7.52 19.12
CA ILE A 213 -0.87 -6.19 19.57
C ILE A 213 -0.67 -6.17 21.09
N GLU A 214 -1.51 -6.84 21.84
CA GLU A 214 -1.42 -6.98 23.29
C GLU A 214 -0.40 -8.05 23.75
N ALA A 215 0.38 -8.59 22.82
CA ALA A 215 1.37 -9.65 23.05
C ALA A 215 0.79 -10.99 23.57
N GLN A 216 -0.48 -11.27 23.28
CA GLN A 216 -1.11 -12.57 23.53
C GLN A 216 -0.71 -13.57 22.42
N LEU A 217 0.57 -13.90 22.35
CA LEU A 217 1.17 -14.63 21.22
C LEU A 217 0.67 -16.07 21.06
N SER A 218 -0.04 -16.61 22.06
CA SER A 218 -0.69 -17.92 21.95
C SER A 218 -1.79 -17.98 20.87
N VAL A 219 -2.32 -16.85 20.45
CA VAL A 219 -3.30 -16.76 19.35
C VAL A 219 -2.68 -17.18 18.01
N ILE A 220 -1.38 -16.97 17.81
CA ILE A 220 -0.71 -17.28 16.54
C ILE A 220 -0.83 -18.77 16.18
N PRO A 221 -0.40 -19.75 17.00
CA PRO A 221 -0.54 -21.16 16.66
C PRO A 221 -1.99 -21.67 16.64
N GLN A 222 -2.92 -20.94 17.26
CA GLN A 222 -4.34 -21.33 17.31
C GLN A 222 -5.12 -20.88 16.08
N GLU A 223 -4.86 -19.67 15.59
CA GLU A 223 -5.67 -19.03 14.56
C GLU A 223 -4.97 -18.94 13.19
N TYR A 224 -3.63 -19.05 13.15
CA TYR A 224 -2.89 -19.00 11.91
C TYR A 224 -2.53 -20.40 11.40
N ASN A 225 -2.58 -20.58 10.07
CA ASN A 225 -2.09 -21.80 9.45
C ASN A 225 -0.58 -21.94 9.65
N ARG A 226 -0.08 -23.16 9.81
CA ARG A 226 1.36 -23.42 10.00
C ARG A 226 2.25 -22.92 8.85
N GLY A 227 1.71 -22.83 7.65
CA GLY A 227 2.42 -22.35 6.48
C GLY A 227 2.32 -20.85 6.26
N VAL A 228 1.69 -20.09 7.18
CA VAL A 228 1.58 -18.64 6.99
C VAL A 228 2.93 -17.95 7.16
N THR A 229 3.22 -17.02 6.29
CA THR A 229 4.39 -16.14 6.37
C THR A 229 3.93 -14.72 6.62
N GLY A 230 4.39 -14.12 7.72
CA GLY A 230 4.18 -12.70 8.03
C GLY A 230 5.37 -11.87 7.53
N PHE A 231 5.08 -10.77 6.86
CA PHE A 231 6.08 -9.80 6.42
C PHE A 231 6.05 -8.59 7.34
N TYR A 232 7.20 -8.28 7.94
CA TYR A 232 7.36 -7.18 8.87
C TYR A 232 8.19 -6.04 8.25
N PRO A 233 7.97 -4.79 8.71
CA PRO A 233 8.79 -3.66 8.27
C PRO A 233 10.28 -3.93 8.41
N GLY A 234 11.06 -3.43 7.45
CA GLY A 234 12.50 -3.63 7.42
C GLY A 234 12.95 -4.91 6.70
N GLY A 235 12.07 -5.56 5.93
CA GLY A 235 12.38 -6.75 5.14
C GLY A 235 12.53 -8.03 5.98
N GLN A 236 11.94 -8.05 7.17
CA GLN A 236 11.91 -9.25 8.01
C GLN A 236 10.73 -10.16 7.61
N GLU A 237 10.94 -11.46 7.73
CA GLU A 237 9.93 -12.48 7.50
C GLU A 237 9.83 -13.38 8.74
N LEU A 238 8.60 -13.74 9.10
CA LEU A 238 8.31 -14.74 10.12
C LEU A 238 7.45 -15.84 9.50
N MET A 239 7.92 -17.08 9.58
CA MET A 239 7.12 -18.24 9.25
C MET A 239 6.55 -18.85 10.53
N CYS A 240 5.25 -19.12 10.54
CA CYS A 240 4.61 -19.94 11.56
C CYS A 240 4.85 -21.42 11.21
N MET A 241 5.65 -22.10 12.00
CA MET A 241 5.91 -23.54 11.86
C MET A 241 5.05 -24.37 12.81
#